data_ec4b7ed4996652ba6f4d159bf2c3f738
#
_entry.id   ec4b7ed4996652ba6f4d159bf2c3f738
#
_cell.length_a   1.000
_cell.length_b   1.000
_cell.length_c   1.000
_cell.angle_alpha   90.00
_cell.angle_beta   90.00
_cell.angle_gamma   90.00
#
_symmetry.space_group_name_H-M   'P 1'
#
loop_
_entity.id
_entity.type
_entity.pdbx_description
1 polymer ?
#
loop_
_entity_poly.entity_id
_entity_poly.type
_entity_poly.pdbx_seq_one_letter_code
_entity_poly.pdbx_strand_id
1 'polypeptide(L)'
;MMDNALEMIKLVPGTLCPVMVTKIPPQILKEIDVWVSESKKFKNSQLAGLKAHENVGYQNTHGSGKKHNSYQCSISPHLVDSSFWLAWVLRLTAKYWGMCKSNRDFKLRKWDGHFDGYDIWTNFAYKGDDNPTHNHAGMLSGVIYYKNHGHPTIFDQYGCAYEGLDGTMVMFPSGTYHHVEPQTANKERITLAFNILDTSL
;
A
#
# COMPACT_ATOMS: atom_id res chain seq x y z
N MET A 1 4.03 -12.76 -23.59
CA MET A 1 5.12 -13.27 -22.75
C MET A 1 5.17 -12.44 -21.45
N MET A 2 4.24 -12.69 -20.50
CA MET A 2 4.19 -12.08 -19.17
C MET A 2 4.23 -13.13 -18.04
N ASP A 3 4.60 -14.39 -18.34
CA ASP A 3 4.46 -15.48 -17.38
C ASP A 3 5.53 -15.59 -16.29
N ASN A 4 6.68 -14.93 -16.45
CA ASN A 4 7.79 -15.10 -15.50
C ASN A 4 7.76 -14.18 -14.27
N ALA A 5 6.84 -13.22 -14.20
CA ALA A 5 6.70 -12.35 -13.02
C ALA A 5 5.85 -12.97 -11.90
N LEU A 6 5.19 -14.09 -12.17
CA LEU A 6 4.24 -14.73 -11.25
C LEU A 6 4.91 -15.69 -10.24
N GLU A 7 6.19 -16.01 -10.40
CA GLU A 7 6.86 -17.02 -9.58
C GLU A 7 7.36 -16.55 -8.20
N MET A 8 7.23 -15.27 -7.88
CA MET A 8 7.80 -14.74 -6.63
C MET A 8 6.76 -14.23 -5.63
N ILE A 9 5.61 -14.88 -5.57
CA ILE A 9 4.69 -14.68 -4.46
C ILE A 9 5.11 -15.57 -3.32
N LYS A 10 5.56 -14.98 -2.23
CA LYS A 10 5.89 -15.70 -1.00
C LYS A 10 4.99 -15.20 0.12
N LEU A 11 4.44 -16.11 0.89
CA LEU A 11 3.97 -15.78 2.23
C LEU A 11 5.20 -15.48 3.09
N VAL A 12 5.09 -14.60 4.06
CA VAL A 12 6.18 -14.33 4.99
C VAL A 12 6.53 -15.64 5.69
N PRO A 13 7.79 -16.14 5.58
CA PRO A 13 8.13 -17.47 6.06
C PRO A 13 7.91 -17.61 7.57
N GLY A 14 7.40 -18.76 7.98
CA GLY A 14 7.27 -19.13 9.40
C GLY A 14 6.11 -18.50 10.15
N THR A 15 5.20 -17.80 9.47
CA THR A 15 4.02 -17.22 10.07
C THR A 15 2.75 -17.71 9.39
N LEU A 16 1.66 -17.87 10.15
CA LEU A 16 0.29 -17.99 9.61
C LEU A 16 -0.20 -16.62 9.10
N CYS A 17 0.74 -15.72 8.76
CA CYS A 17 0.43 -14.36 8.32
C CYS A 17 -0.01 -14.37 6.86
N PRO A 18 -1.22 -13.92 6.54
CA PRO A 18 -1.71 -13.84 5.18
C PRO A 18 -1.11 -12.63 4.42
N VAL A 19 0.12 -12.28 4.70
CA VAL A 19 0.83 -11.22 3.96
C VAL A 19 1.54 -11.83 2.76
N MET A 20 1.10 -11.45 1.59
CA MET A 20 1.73 -11.80 0.34
C MET A 20 2.80 -10.77 -0.03
N VAL A 21 3.97 -11.25 -0.42
CA VAL A 21 5.05 -10.39 -0.93
C VAL A 21 5.30 -10.72 -2.41
N THR A 22 5.50 -9.69 -3.22
CA THR A 22 5.86 -9.85 -4.63
C THR A 22 6.83 -8.76 -5.09
N LYS A 23 7.66 -9.07 -6.09
CA LYS A 23 8.43 -8.07 -6.82
C LYS A 23 7.54 -7.37 -7.84
N ILE A 24 7.75 -6.07 -7.99
CA ILE A 24 7.02 -5.26 -8.96
C ILE A 24 7.70 -5.39 -10.32
N PRO A 25 6.96 -5.72 -11.39
CA PRO A 25 7.51 -5.75 -12.74
C PRO A 25 8.09 -4.39 -13.15
N PRO A 26 9.20 -4.36 -13.92
CA PRO A 26 9.83 -3.11 -14.35
C PRO A 26 8.90 -2.15 -15.10
N GLN A 27 7.93 -2.69 -15.86
CA GLN A 27 6.93 -1.90 -16.55
C GLN A 27 6.02 -1.15 -15.56
N ILE A 28 5.58 -1.83 -14.50
CA ILE A 28 4.74 -1.24 -13.44
C ILE A 28 5.55 -0.21 -12.64
N LEU A 29 6.84 -0.46 -12.38
CA LEU A 29 7.71 0.54 -11.73
C LEU A 29 7.79 1.85 -12.52
N LYS A 30 7.80 1.81 -13.86
CA LYS A 30 7.78 3.02 -14.69
C LYS A 30 6.49 3.82 -14.54
N GLU A 31 5.34 3.15 -14.39
CA GLU A 31 4.07 3.83 -14.11
C GLU A 31 4.10 4.48 -12.72
N ILE A 32 4.62 3.76 -11.73
CA ILE A 32 4.80 4.27 -10.36
C ILE A 32 5.75 5.47 -10.34
N ASP A 33 6.81 5.48 -11.13
CA ASP A 33 7.72 6.63 -11.28
C ASP A 33 6.96 7.90 -11.70
N VAL A 34 6.04 7.77 -12.66
CA VAL A 34 5.17 8.89 -13.10
C VAL A 34 4.26 9.34 -11.96
N TRP A 35 3.60 8.43 -11.27
CA TRP A 35 2.70 8.74 -10.16
C TRP A 35 3.40 9.45 -9.01
N VAL A 36 4.58 8.96 -8.64
CA VAL A 36 5.41 9.58 -7.59
C VAL A 36 5.86 10.97 -8.03
N SER A 37 6.24 11.14 -9.29
CA SER A 37 6.64 12.46 -9.84
C SER A 37 5.50 13.46 -9.75
N GLU A 38 4.30 13.10 -10.20
CA GLU A 38 3.12 13.97 -10.13
C GLU A 38 2.72 14.27 -8.66
N SER A 39 2.74 13.27 -7.79
CA SER A 39 2.48 13.46 -6.36
C SER A 39 3.49 14.42 -5.71
N LYS A 40 4.77 14.37 -6.10
CA LYS A 40 5.80 15.33 -5.64
C LYS A 40 5.54 16.75 -6.11
N LYS A 41 5.17 16.93 -7.36
CA LYS A 41 4.82 18.25 -7.90
C LYS A 41 3.64 18.83 -7.12
N PHE A 42 2.60 18.04 -6.91
CA PHE A 42 1.43 18.44 -6.14
C PHE A 42 1.79 18.78 -4.68
N LYS A 43 2.52 17.93 -3.98
CA LYS A 43 3.02 18.18 -2.63
C LYS A 43 3.79 19.51 -2.56
N ASN A 44 4.72 19.74 -3.48
CA ASN A 44 5.54 20.93 -3.48
C ASN A 44 4.73 22.20 -3.75
N SER A 45 3.73 22.15 -4.64
CA SER A 45 2.83 23.27 -4.90
C SER A 45 1.98 23.60 -3.68
N GLN A 46 1.46 22.60 -2.99
CA GLN A 46 0.68 22.77 -1.76
C GLN A 46 1.54 23.36 -0.63
N LEU A 47 2.74 22.86 -0.42
CA LEU A 47 3.67 23.38 0.59
C LEU A 47 4.09 24.82 0.29
N ALA A 48 4.24 25.19 -0.98
CA ALA A 48 4.52 26.58 -1.40
C ALA A 48 3.32 27.50 -1.15
N GLY A 49 2.08 27.01 -1.35
CA GLY A 49 0.84 27.73 -1.08
C GLY A 49 0.44 27.79 0.40
N LEU A 50 0.81 26.79 1.16
CA LEU A 50 0.45 26.62 2.58
C LEU A 50 1.17 27.60 3.53
N LYS A 51 2.09 28.42 3.07
CA LYS A 51 2.53 29.61 3.86
C LYS A 51 1.40 30.62 4.10
N ALA A 52 0.24 30.42 3.50
CA ALA A 52 -0.90 31.36 3.61
C ALA A 52 -2.15 30.78 4.28
N HIS A 53 -2.39 29.49 4.29
CA HIS A 53 -3.61 28.94 4.93
C HIS A 53 -3.38 27.52 5.47
N GLU A 54 -3.65 27.34 6.74
CA GLU A 54 -3.76 26.10 7.43
C GLU A 54 -4.78 25.16 6.77
N ASN A 55 -4.41 23.88 6.62
CA ASN A 55 -5.34 22.76 6.50
C ASN A 55 -6.32 22.75 5.31
N VAL A 56 -5.85 22.65 4.10
CA VAL A 56 -6.71 22.17 3.03
C VAL A 56 -6.41 20.70 2.74
N GLY A 57 -7.18 19.84 3.37
CA GLY A 57 -7.64 18.61 2.75
C GLY A 57 -6.72 17.42 2.68
N TYR A 58 -5.67 17.29 3.50
CA TYR A 58 -5.15 15.98 3.80
C TYR A 58 -5.79 15.49 5.09
N GLN A 59 -7.02 15.04 4.95
CA GLN A 59 -7.61 14.23 5.98
C GLN A 59 -6.80 12.95 6.07
N ASN A 60 -6.09 12.84 7.16
CA ASN A 60 -5.73 11.56 7.69
C ASN A 60 -7.05 10.83 7.97
N THR A 61 -7.53 10.09 6.96
CA THR A 61 -8.84 9.44 7.00
C THR A 61 -8.90 8.31 8.02
N HIS A 62 -7.82 8.08 8.75
CA HIS A 62 -7.73 7.04 9.74
C HIS A 62 -7.79 7.65 11.14
N GLY A 63 -8.99 7.65 11.70
CA GLY A 63 -9.42 8.29 12.92
C GLY A 63 -8.77 7.81 14.22
N SER A 64 -7.45 7.78 14.32
CA SER A 64 -6.73 7.45 15.55
C SER A 64 -6.33 8.66 16.40
N GLY A 65 -6.71 9.87 16.03
CA GLY A 65 -6.46 11.08 16.82
C GLY A 65 -4.99 11.48 17.03
N LYS A 66 -4.03 10.67 16.60
CA LYS A 66 -2.62 10.99 16.59
C LYS A 66 -2.28 11.74 15.31
N LYS A 67 -1.54 12.85 15.42
CA LYS A 67 -1.04 13.59 14.25
C LYS A 67 -0.05 12.69 13.51
N HIS A 68 -0.45 12.18 12.35
CA HIS A 68 0.50 11.57 11.43
C HIS A 68 1.28 12.70 10.78
N ASN A 69 2.59 12.60 10.83
CA ASN A 69 3.46 13.62 10.26
C ASN A 69 3.71 13.37 8.76
N SER A 70 3.40 12.18 8.24
CA SER A 70 3.61 11.85 6.84
C SER A 70 2.66 12.60 5.91
N TYR A 71 3.16 13.02 4.76
CA TYR A 71 2.37 13.69 3.74
C TYR A 71 1.79 12.67 2.75
N GLN A 72 0.48 12.68 2.55
CA GLN A 72 -0.21 11.75 1.65
C GLN A 72 -0.78 12.49 0.43
N CYS A 73 -0.66 11.88 -0.75
CA CYS A 73 -1.23 12.37 -2.01
C CYS A 73 -2.04 11.29 -2.68
N SER A 74 -3.33 11.50 -2.87
CA SER A 74 -4.15 10.62 -3.71
C SER A 74 -3.65 10.66 -5.16
N ILE A 75 -3.63 9.49 -5.81
CA ILE A 75 -3.26 9.38 -7.21
C ILE A 75 -4.52 9.54 -8.06
N SER A 76 -4.42 10.34 -9.13
CA SER A 76 -5.55 10.59 -10.01
C SER A 76 -6.07 9.29 -10.64
N PRO A 77 -7.40 9.02 -10.60
CA PRO A 77 -7.99 7.86 -11.26
C PRO A 77 -7.61 7.73 -12.73
N HIS A 78 -7.50 8.83 -13.47
CA HIS A 78 -7.09 8.80 -14.88
C HIS A 78 -5.72 8.17 -15.13
N LEU A 79 -4.80 8.30 -14.18
CA LEU A 79 -3.47 7.67 -14.28
C LEU A 79 -3.56 6.17 -13.97
N VAL A 80 -4.44 5.78 -13.07
CA VAL A 80 -4.57 4.40 -12.61
C VAL A 80 -5.42 3.57 -13.56
N ASP A 81 -6.56 4.08 -14.02
CA ASP A 81 -7.50 3.36 -14.89
C ASP A 81 -6.87 3.00 -16.25
N SER A 82 -5.94 3.82 -16.74
CA SER A 82 -5.19 3.56 -17.97
C SER A 82 -3.93 2.73 -17.78
N SER A 83 -3.62 2.32 -16.55
CA SER A 83 -2.36 1.66 -16.20
C SER A 83 -2.41 0.14 -16.32
N PHE A 84 -1.26 -0.46 -16.56
CA PHE A 84 -1.08 -1.92 -16.43
C PHE A 84 -1.11 -2.37 -14.96
N TRP A 85 -0.82 -1.46 -14.02
CA TRP A 85 -0.83 -1.74 -12.58
C TRP A 85 -2.18 -2.30 -12.13
N LEU A 86 -3.29 -1.66 -12.49
CA LEU A 86 -4.62 -2.09 -12.05
C LEU A 86 -4.91 -3.53 -12.50
N ALA A 87 -4.70 -3.83 -13.79
CA ALA A 87 -4.89 -5.19 -14.30
C ALA A 87 -3.96 -6.21 -13.64
N TRP A 88 -2.73 -5.80 -13.31
CA TRP A 88 -1.76 -6.64 -12.62
C TRP A 88 -2.19 -6.90 -11.17
N VAL A 89 -2.60 -5.88 -10.42
CA VAL A 89 -3.06 -6.02 -9.03
C VAL A 89 -4.34 -6.87 -8.95
N LEU A 90 -5.30 -6.70 -9.86
CA LEU A 90 -6.50 -7.53 -9.87
C LEU A 90 -6.19 -9.02 -10.11
N ARG A 91 -5.22 -9.34 -10.99
CA ARG A 91 -4.74 -10.72 -11.16
C ARG A 91 -4.07 -11.26 -9.90
N LEU A 92 -3.26 -10.43 -9.22
CA LEU A 92 -2.64 -10.81 -7.95
C LEU A 92 -3.70 -11.02 -6.87
N THR A 93 -4.74 -10.20 -6.82
CA THR A 93 -5.88 -10.35 -5.92
C THR A 93 -6.54 -11.71 -6.10
N ALA A 94 -6.87 -12.08 -7.32
CA ALA A 94 -7.45 -13.38 -7.62
C ALA A 94 -6.54 -14.55 -7.19
N LYS A 95 -5.23 -14.44 -7.45
CA LYS A 95 -4.25 -15.46 -7.03
C LYS A 95 -4.12 -15.54 -5.52
N TYR A 96 -4.01 -14.40 -4.84
CA TYR A 96 -3.97 -14.32 -3.38
C TYR A 96 -5.18 -14.98 -2.74
N TRP A 97 -6.38 -14.68 -3.25
CA TRP A 97 -7.62 -15.29 -2.77
C TRP A 97 -7.63 -16.80 -2.95
N GLY A 98 -7.17 -17.29 -4.09
CA GLY A 98 -7.01 -18.71 -4.36
C GLY A 98 -6.06 -19.41 -3.38
N MET A 99 -4.94 -18.75 -3.03
CA MET A 99 -3.98 -19.27 -2.05
C MET A 99 -4.57 -19.31 -0.63
N CYS A 100 -5.26 -18.26 -0.22
CA CYS A 100 -5.88 -18.18 1.09
C CYS A 100 -7.06 -19.15 1.24
N LYS A 101 -7.85 -19.35 0.18
CA LYS A 101 -8.96 -20.30 0.17
C LYS A 101 -8.52 -21.77 0.37
N SER A 102 -7.32 -22.11 -0.07
CA SER A 102 -6.73 -23.43 0.14
C SER A 102 -6.20 -23.64 1.57
N ASN A 103 -6.03 -22.56 2.32
CA ASN A 103 -5.56 -22.62 3.71
C ASN A 103 -6.74 -22.49 4.69
N ARG A 104 -7.04 -23.58 5.42
CA ARG A 104 -8.18 -23.65 6.36
C ARG A 104 -8.07 -22.68 7.54
N ASP A 105 -6.88 -22.16 7.82
CA ASP A 105 -6.61 -21.24 8.92
C ASP A 105 -7.01 -19.78 8.59
N PHE A 106 -7.21 -19.47 7.31
CA PHE A 106 -7.64 -18.14 6.89
C PHE A 106 -9.15 -18.10 6.68
N LYS A 107 -9.88 -17.53 7.64
CA LYS A 107 -11.31 -17.24 7.51
C LYS A 107 -11.52 -15.98 6.66
N LEU A 108 -11.05 -16.00 5.42
CA LEU A 108 -11.39 -14.94 4.49
C LEU A 108 -12.84 -15.11 4.02
N ARG A 109 -13.57 -14.00 3.91
CA ARG A 109 -14.89 -14.02 3.29
C ARG A 109 -14.77 -14.54 1.86
N LYS A 110 -15.82 -15.17 1.37
CA LYS A 110 -15.86 -15.72 0.02
C LYS A 110 -15.92 -14.56 -0.97
N TRP A 111 -14.82 -14.34 -1.71
CA TRP A 111 -14.81 -13.39 -2.81
C TRP A 111 -15.32 -14.09 -4.09
N ASP A 112 -16.28 -13.48 -4.75
CA ASP A 112 -16.90 -13.99 -5.98
C ASP A 112 -16.30 -13.38 -7.24
N GLY A 113 -15.32 -12.50 -7.11
CA GLY A 113 -14.69 -11.78 -8.22
C GLY A 113 -15.23 -10.37 -8.40
N HIS A 114 -16.14 -9.92 -7.55
CA HIS A 114 -16.66 -8.56 -7.61
C HIS A 114 -15.60 -7.53 -7.25
N PHE A 115 -15.65 -6.37 -7.90
CA PHE A 115 -14.71 -5.28 -7.73
C PHE A 115 -15.45 -3.96 -7.86
N ASP A 116 -15.56 -3.21 -6.76
CA ASP A 116 -16.27 -1.94 -6.71
C ASP A 116 -15.37 -0.73 -6.96
N GLY A 117 -14.06 -0.92 -6.82
CA GLY A 117 -13.12 0.17 -7.01
C GLY A 117 -11.83 0.00 -6.21
N TYR A 118 -11.09 1.06 -6.14
CA TYR A 118 -9.82 1.12 -5.42
C TYR A 118 -9.59 2.52 -4.85
N ASP A 119 -8.79 2.56 -3.79
CA ASP A 119 -8.11 3.78 -3.34
C ASP A 119 -6.60 3.58 -3.50
N ILE A 120 -5.89 4.59 -3.96
CA ILE A 120 -4.43 4.56 -4.03
C ILE A 120 -3.85 5.95 -3.75
N TRP A 121 -2.79 5.99 -2.94
CA TRP A 121 -2.11 7.22 -2.57
C TRP A 121 -0.62 7.01 -2.34
N THR A 122 0.16 8.07 -2.56
CA THR A 122 1.59 8.13 -2.24
C THR A 122 1.78 8.67 -0.83
N ASN A 123 2.64 8.04 -0.04
CA ASN A 123 3.09 8.53 1.27
C ASN A 123 4.52 9.04 1.17
N PHE A 124 4.75 10.25 1.69
CA PHE A 124 6.07 10.84 1.87
C PHE A 124 6.31 10.99 3.36
N ALA A 125 7.30 10.29 3.88
CA ALA A 125 7.67 10.34 5.29
C ALA A 125 9.12 10.77 5.47
N TYR A 126 9.38 11.47 6.54
CA TYR A 126 10.68 12.00 6.93
C TYR A 126 11.08 11.45 8.29
N LYS A 127 12.28 11.81 8.75
CA LYS A 127 12.77 11.42 10.07
C LYS A 127 11.78 11.84 11.16
N GLY A 128 11.38 10.89 11.99
CA GLY A 128 10.40 11.06 13.06
C GLY A 128 8.95 10.81 12.66
N ASP A 129 8.67 10.73 11.35
CA ASP A 129 7.33 10.38 10.89
C ASP A 129 7.05 8.90 11.11
N ASP A 130 5.85 8.59 11.56
CA ASP A 130 5.33 7.26 11.83
C ASP A 130 4.00 7.04 11.12
N ASN A 131 3.51 5.83 11.19
CA ASN A 131 2.13 5.50 10.86
C ASN A 131 1.60 4.59 11.98
N PRO A 132 0.80 5.11 12.94
CA PRO A 132 0.33 4.33 14.08
C PRO A 132 -0.52 3.16 13.67
N THR A 133 -0.70 2.21 14.59
CA THR A 133 -1.53 1.03 14.38
C THR A 133 -2.92 1.38 13.88
N HIS A 134 -3.27 0.85 12.72
CA HIS A 134 -4.56 1.04 12.05
C HIS A 134 -4.89 -0.16 11.16
N ASN A 135 -6.10 -0.16 10.63
CA ASN A 135 -6.56 -1.06 9.57
C ASN A 135 -7.36 -0.25 8.54
N HIS A 136 -7.81 -0.89 7.49
CA HIS A 136 -8.58 -0.26 6.42
C HIS A 136 -9.93 -0.90 6.23
N ALA A 137 -10.86 -0.14 5.66
CA ALA A 137 -12.05 -0.69 5.03
C ALA A 137 -11.68 -1.28 3.66
N GLY A 138 -12.47 -2.21 3.17
CA GLY A 138 -12.28 -2.88 1.89
C GLY A 138 -11.90 -4.35 2.02
N MET A 139 -11.57 -4.96 0.90
CA MET A 139 -11.26 -6.37 0.79
C MET A 139 -9.79 -6.65 1.05
N LEU A 140 -8.93 -6.01 0.30
CA LEU A 140 -7.48 -6.11 0.39
C LEU A 140 -6.83 -4.74 0.46
N SER A 141 -5.76 -4.66 1.22
CA SER A 141 -4.84 -3.53 1.25
C SER A 141 -3.47 -3.95 0.77
N GLY A 142 -2.70 -2.99 0.31
CA GLY A 142 -1.32 -3.25 -0.05
C GLY A 142 -0.44 -2.03 0.10
N VAL A 143 0.86 -2.30 0.20
CA VAL A 143 1.90 -1.28 0.26
C VAL A 143 2.98 -1.59 -0.77
N ILE A 144 3.23 -0.62 -1.63
CA ILE A 144 4.31 -0.60 -2.60
C ILE A 144 5.50 0.15 -1.98
N TYR A 145 6.65 -0.50 -1.91
CA TYR A 145 7.88 0.08 -1.38
C TYR A 145 8.72 0.65 -2.53
N TYR A 146 8.60 1.96 -2.74
CA TYR A 146 9.29 2.63 -3.85
C TYR A 146 10.68 3.13 -3.46
N LYS A 147 10.79 3.87 -2.35
CA LYS A 147 12.03 4.29 -1.69
C LYS A 147 11.85 4.17 -0.19
N ASN A 148 11.90 2.96 0.29
CA ASN A 148 11.55 2.65 1.67
C ASN A 148 12.76 2.60 2.60
N HIS A 149 13.96 2.39 2.05
CA HIS A 149 15.21 2.33 2.79
C HIS A 149 15.23 1.24 3.89
N GLY A 150 14.54 0.11 3.65
CA GLY A 150 14.48 -1.00 4.59
C GLY A 150 13.66 -0.75 5.85
N HIS A 151 12.78 0.26 5.84
CA HIS A 151 11.94 0.56 7.00
C HIS A 151 10.74 -0.38 7.05
N PRO A 152 10.55 -1.19 8.13
CA PRO A 152 9.56 -2.25 8.14
C PRO A 152 8.12 -1.76 8.25
N THR A 153 7.19 -2.53 7.69
CA THR A 153 5.78 -2.52 8.06
C THR A 153 5.53 -3.68 9.01
N ILE A 154 4.97 -3.40 10.17
CA ILE A 154 4.71 -4.36 11.24
C ILE A 154 3.23 -4.72 11.21
N PHE A 155 2.95 -6.02 11.23
CA PHE A 155 1.59 -6.58 11.24
C PHE A 155 1.27 -7.09 12.65
N ASP A 156 0.67 -6.22 13.47
CA ASP A 156 0.47 -6.42 14.90
C ASP A 156 -0.26 -7.71 15.22
N GLN A 157 -1.31 -7.97 14.50
CA GLN A 157 -2.21 -9.12 14.70
C GLN A 157 -1.49 -10.45 14.46
N TYR A 158 -0.40 -10.46 13.69
CA TYR A 158 0.31 -11.68 13.34
C TYR A 158 1.71 -11.75 13.97
N GLY A 159 2.12 -10.71 14.69
CA GLY A 159 3.45 -10.63 15.29
C GLY A 159 4.60 -10.74 14.27
N CYS A 160 4.39 -10.28 13.05
CA CYS A 160 5.38 -10.34 11.98
C CYS A 160 5.62 -8.96 11.36
N ALA A 161 6.76 -8.82 10.70
CA ALA A 161 7.14 -7.61 10.00
C ALA A 161 7.70 -7.95 8.61
N TYR A 162 7.52 -7.01 7.67
CA TYR A 162 8.19 -7.05 6.39
C TYR A 162 9.09 -5.84 6.23
N GLU A 163 10.38 -6.06 5.91
CA GLU A 163 11.40 -5.02 5.82
C GLU A 163 11.14 -3.96 4.73
N GLY A 164 10.22 -4.24 3.81
CA GLY A 164 9.86 -3.29 2.78
C GLY A 164 11.01 -2.99 1.82
N LEU A 165 11.50 -4.02 1.13
CA LEU A 165 12.54 -3.85 0.12
C LEU A 165 12.04 -3.02 -1.06
N ASP A 166 12.85 -2.05 -1.51
CA ASP A 166 12.53 -1.21 -2.66
C ASP A 166 12.21 -2.05 -3.91
N GLY A 167 11.18 -1.67 -4.64
CA GLY A 167 10.69 -2.42 -5.81
C GLY A 167 9.85 -3.65 -5.47
N THR A 168 9.41 -3.80 -4.23
CA THR A 168 8.49 -4.85 -3.80
C THR A 168 7.13 -4.29 -3.36
N MET A 169 6.16 -5.18 -3.27
CA MET A 169 4.81 -4.88 -2.79
C MET A 169 4.37 -5.96 -1.82
N VAL A 170 3.65 -5.57 -0.78
CA VAL A 170 2.89 -6.49 0.07
C VAL A 170 1.39 -6.31 -0.17
N MET A 171 0.64 -7.40 -0.01
CA MET A 171 -0.83 -7.40 0.03
C MET A 171 -1.30 -8.22 1.22
N PHE A 172 -2.37 -7.75 1.85
CA PHE A 172 -2.95 -8.37 3.05
C PHE A 172 -4.45 -8.01 3.17
N PRO A 173 -5.24 -8.75 3.97
CA PRO A 173 -6.63 -8.39 4.22
C PRO A 173 -6.74 -6.99 4.83
N SER A 174 -7.65 -6.16 4.34
CA SER A 174 -7.76 -4.76 4.77
C SER A 174 -8.00 -4.60 6.28
N GLY A 175 -8.70 -5.55 6.90
CA GLY A 175 -8.91 -5.58 8.36
C GLY A 175 -7.68 -5.90 9.21
N THR A 176 -6.51 -6.15 8.60
CA THR A 176 -5.27 -6.46 9.32
C THR A 176 -4.70 -5.20 9.98
N TYR A 177 -4.54 -5.23 11.31
CA TYR A 177 -3.88 -4.16 12.05
C TYR A 177 -2.39 -4.15 11.76
N HIS A 178 -1.90 -2.99 11.36
CA HIS A 178 -0.50 -2.78 11.01
C HIS A 178 -0.06 -1.35 11.33
N HIS A 179 1.26 -1.19 11.46
CA HIS A 179 1.85 0.12 11.74
C HIS A 179 3.25 0.24 11.13
N VAL A 180 3.79 1.45 11.20
CA VAL A 180 5.16 1.77 10.84
C VAL A 180 5.75 2.62 11.96
N GLU A 181 6.85 2.15 12.55
CA GLU A 181 7.58 2.86 13.60
C GLU A 181 8.13 4.22 13.11
N PRO A 182 8.44 5.16 14.00
CA PRO A 182 9.06 6.42 13.62
C PRO A 182 10.32 6.21 12.78
N GLN A 183 10.38 6.87 11.62
CA GLN A 183 11.50 6.78 10.73
C GLN A 183 12.79 7.33 11.37
N THR A 184 13.84 6.54 11.39
CA THR A 184 15.14 6.92 11.94
C THR A 184 16.09 7.54 10.92
N ALA A 185 15.94 7.14 9.63
CA ALA A 185 16.79 7.61 8.54
C ALA A 185 16.50 9.08 8.18
N ASN A 186 17.57 9.86 7.93
CA ASN A 186 17.47 11.24 7.46
C ASN A 186 17.31 11.31 5.93
N LYS A 187 16.39 10.50 5.38
CA LYS A 187 16.08 10.42 3.95
C LYS A 187 14.57 10.39 3.77
N GLU A 188 14.08 10.97 2.67
CA GLU A 188 12.66 10.88 2.33
C GLU A 188 12.28 9.42 2.00
N ARG A 189 11.38 8.86 2.79
CA ARG A 189 10.76 7.56 2.51
C ARG A 189 9.55 7.79 1.61
N ILE A 190 9.40 6.95 0.58
CA ILE A 190 8.27 7.01 -0.35
C ILE A 190 7.68 5.61 -0.47
N THR A 191 6.42 5.47 -0.10
CA THR A 191 5.62 4.29 -0.35
C THR A 191 4.31 4.69 -1.02
N LEU A 192 3.68 3.75 -1.73
CA LEU A 192 2.31 3.91 -2.17
C LEU A 192 1.47 2.88 -1.44
N ALA A 193 0.34 3.31 -0.90
CA ALA A 193 -0.62 2.41 -0.30
C ALA A 193 -1.89 2.37 -1.15
N PHE A 194 -2.58 1.24 -1.14
CA PHE A 194 -3.83 1.07 -1.87
C PHE A 194 -4.78 0.12 -1.15
N ASN A 195 -6.06 0.31 -1.43
CA ASN A 195 -7.13 -0.61 -1.04
C ASN A 195 -7.86 -1.10 -2.28
N ILE A 196 -8.23 -2.36 -2.29
CA ILE A 196 -9.19 -2.94 -3.24
C ILE A 196 -10.52 -3.03 -2.52
N LEU A 197 -11.53 -2.41 -3.13
CA LEU A 197 -12.85 -2.27 -2.54
C LEU A 197 -13.80 -3.32 -3.10
N ASP A 198 -14.60 -3.89 -2.21
CA ASP A 198 -15.74 -4.74 -2.49
C ASP A 198 -16.79 -4.41 -1.45
N THR A 199 -17.83 -3.71 -1.86
CA THR A 199 -18.91 -3.24 -0.98
C THR A 199 -19.98 -4.31 -0.75
N SER A 200 -19.90 -5.44 -1.44
CA SER A 200 -20.79 -6.59 -1.25
C SER A 200 -20.38 -7.44 -0.03
N LEU A 201 -19.25 -7.13 0.58
CA LEU A 201 -18.71 -7.76 1.80
C LEU A 201 -19.06 -6.89 3.05
#